data_13ae9128c29053969a9db22e094955e7
#
_entry.id   13ae9128c29053969a9db22e094955e7
#
_cell.length_a   1.000
_cell.length_b   1.000
_cell.length_c   1.000
_cell.angle_alpha   90.00
_cell.angle_beta   90.00
_cell.angle_gamma   90.00
#
_symmetry.space_group_name_H-M   'P 1'
#
loop_
_entity.id
_entity.type
_entity.pdbx_description
1 polymer ?
#
loop_
_entity_poly.entity_id
_entity_poly.type
_entity_poly.pdbx_seq_one_letter_code
_entity_poly.pdbx_strand_id
1 'polypeptide(L)'
;MARIKRAVAAKKKRRTVMHRAKGYYGAASRTYKHAKEQVQHSLQYQYRDRRNKKREIRSLWITRINAAARINGLSYSVFMNGLKKAGVELNRKMLSETVSYTHLRAHETVLISYA
;
A
#
# COMPACT_ATOMS: atom_id res chain seq x y z
N MET A 1 -13.36 -15.78 -51.54
CA MET A 1 -12.74 -15.94 -50.25
C MET A 1 -13.17 -14.87 -49.26
N ALA A 2 -13.50 -15.25 -48.05
CA ALA A 2 -13.79 -14.33 -46.99
C ALA A 2 -12.55 -13.56 -46.56
N ARG A 3 -12.62 -12.25 -46.59
CA ARG A 3 -11.51 -11.40 -46.18
C ARG A 3 -11.63 -11.11 -44.69
N ILE A 4 -10.63 -11.43 -43.91
CA ILE A 4 -10.56 -11.12 -42.49
C ILE A 4 -10.24 -9.63 -42.34
N LYS A 5 -11.15 -8.88 -41.74
CA LYS A 5 -10.97 -7.46 -41.51
C LYS A 5 -10.37 -7.22 -40.12
N ARG A 6 -9.21 -6.58 -40.09
CA ARG A 6 -8.52 -6.20 -38.84
C ARG A 6 -9.22 -5.06 -38.10
N ALA A 7 -10.02 -4.28 -38.83
CA ALA A 7 -10.59 -3.03 -38.30
C ALA A 7 -11.41 -3.22 -37.02
N VAL A 8 -12.21 -4.28 -36.94
CA VAL A 8 -13.05 -4.55 -35.79
C VAL A 8 -12.19 -4.87 -34.54
N ALA A 9 -11.21 -5.76 -34.68
CA ALA A 9 -10.32 -6.13 -33.57
C ALA A 9 -9.45 -4.96 -33.14
N ALA A 10 -8.90 -4.22 -34.08
CA ALA A 10 -8.08 -3.04 -33.80
C ALA A 10 -8.88 -1.95 -33.05
N LYS A 11 -10.10 -1.69 -33.50
CA LYS A 11 -10.98 -0.71 -32.87
C LYS A 11 -11.31 -1.11 -31.43
N LYS A 12 -11.53 -2.40 -31.18
CA LYS A 12 -11.81 -2.93 -29.85
C LYS A 12 -10.62 -2.74 -28.91
N LYS A 13 -9.41 -3.03 -29.38
CA LYS A 13 -8.18 -2.82 -28.62
C LYS A 13 -7.98 -1.33 -28.27
N ARG A 14 -8.18 -0.45 -29.26
CA ARG A 14 -8.07 0.98 -29.06
C ARG A 14 -9.07 1.49 -28.04
N ARG A 15 -10.31 1.01 -28.11
CA ARG A 15 -11.37 1.38 -27.15
C ARG A 15 -10.98 1.00 -25.72
N THR A 16 -10.43 -0.19 -25.53
CA THR A 16 -9.98 -0.64 -24.19
C THR A 16 -8.90 0.29 -23.64
N VAL A 17 -7.91 0.63 -24.46
CA VAL A 17 -6.82 1.54 -24.05
C VAL A 17 -7.38 2.93 -23.74
N MET A 18 -8.24 3.47 -24.59
CA MET A 18 -8.83 4.79 -24.38
C MET A 18 -9.71 4.83 -23.14
N HIS A 19 -10.42 3.75 -22.84
CA HIS A 19 -11.22 3.64 -21.63
C HIS A 19 -10.36 3.73 -20.38
N ARG A 20 -9.23 3.05 -20.37
CA ARG A 20 -8.26 3.09 -19.25
C ARG A 20 -7.61 4.46 -19.11
N ALA A 21 -7.48 5.20 -20.22
CA ALA A 21 -6.84 6.51 -20.23
C ALA A 21 -7.80 7.67 -19.91
N LYS A 22 -9.05 7.38 -19.57
CA LYS A 22 -10.02 8.42 -19.19
C LYS A 22 -9.50 9.24 -18.02
N GLY A 23 -9.60 10.57 -18.17
CA GLY A 23 -9.15 11.50 -17.16
C GLY A 23 -7.66 11.82 -17.20
N TYR A 24 -6.92 11.25 -18.12
CA TYR A 24 -5.51 11.56 -18.28
C TYR A 24 -5.34 12.96 -18.90
N TYR A 25 -4.27 13.61 -18.52
CA TYR A 25 -3.99 14.98 -18.91
C TYR A 25 -3.66 15.12 -20.40
N GLY A 26 -4.28 16.09 -21.05
CA GLY A 26 -3.95 16.48 -22.42
C GLY A 26 -4.22 15.40 -23.47
N ALA A 27 -3.28 15.25 -24.39
CA ALA A 27 -3.37 14.31 -25.50
C ALA A 27 -3.44 12.85 -25.08
N ALA A 28 -2.99 12.52 -23.89
CA ALA A 28 -3.03 11.16 -23.36
C ALA A 28 -4.44 10.61 -23.19
N SER A 29 -5.44 11.48 -23.03
CA SER A 29 -6.86 11.06 -22.98
C SER A 29 -7.55 11.16 -24.35
N ARG A 30 -6.92 11.75 -25.36
CA ARG A 30 -7.56 12.06 -26.66
C ARG A 30 -6.99 11.27 -27.81
N THR A 31 -5.68 11.04 -27.86
CA THR A 31 -5.03 10.31 -28.96
C THR A 31 -4.57 8.93 -28.51
N TYR A 32 -4.79 7.94 -29.36
CA TYR A 32 -4.46 6.55 -29.04
C TYR A 32 -2.96 6.34 -28.77
N LYS A 33 -2.10 6.94 -29.59
CA LYS A 33 -0.65 6.78 -29.46
C LYS A 33 -0.15 7.21 -28.07
N HIS A 34 -0.57 8.39 -27.64
CA HIS A 34 -0.19 8.93 -26.33
C HIS A 34 -0.89 8.17 -25.20
N ALA A 35 -2.15 7.79 -25.39
CA ALA A 35 -2.90 7.01 -24.43
C ALA A 35 -2.24 5.63 -24.18
N LYS A 36 -1.81 4.97 -25.25
CA LYS A 36 -1.14 3.67 -25.16
C LYS A 36 0.13 3.74 -24.33
N GLU A 37 0.97 4.73 -24.61
CA GLU A 37 2.20 4.94 -23.85
C GLU A 37 1.94 5.21 -22.37
N GLN A 38 1.00 6.08 -22.07
CA GLN A 38 0.65 6.44 -20.70
C GLN A 38 0.02 5.27 -19.94
N VAL A 39 -0.81 4.49 -20.60
CA VAL A 39 -1.40 3.29 -19.99
C VAL A 39 -0.33 2.26 -19.66
N GLN A 40 0.66 2.07 -20.54
CA GLN A 40 1.77 1.18 -20.28
C GLN A 40 2.58 1.63 -19.05
N HIS A 41 2.87 2.92 -18.94
CA HIS A 41 3.53 3.48 -17.76
C HIS A 41 2.69 3.31 -16.50
N SER A 42 1.37 3.54 -16.61
CA SER A 42 0.45 3.36 -15.47
C SER A 42 0.46 1.93 -14.95
N LEU A 43 0.47 0.95 -15.85
CA LEU A 43 0.51 -0.47 -15.47
C LEU A 43 1.83 -0.82 -14.79
N GLN A 44 2.94 -0.30 -15.27
CA GLN A 44 4.26 -0.47 -14.63
C GLN A 44 4.27 0.16 -13.24
N TYR A 45 3.70 1.36 -13.11
CA TYR A 45 3.60 2.05 -11.82
C TYR A 45 2.70 1.29 -10.84
N GLN A 46 1.59 0.72 -11.32
CA GLN A 46 0.71 -0.11 -10.48
C GLN A 46 1.46 -1.31 -9.90
N TYR A 47 2.25 -2.01 -10.73
CA TYR A 47 3.04 -3.14 -10.29
C TYR A 47 4.05 -2.73 -9.22
N ARG A 48 4.80 -1.67 -9.49
CA ARG A 48 5.80 -1.13 -8.57
C ARG A 48 5.14 -0.66 -7.27
N ASP A 49 4.05 0.07 -7.37
CA ASP A 49 3.42 0.73 -6.23
C ASP A 49 2.64 -0.25 -5.35
N ARG A 50 2.13 -1.35 -5.89
CA ARG A 50 1.58 -2.41 -5.05
C ARG A 50 2.64 -3.00 -4.11
N ARG A 51 3.87 -3.08 -4.56
CA ARG A 51 4.99 -3.52 -3.72
C ARG A 51 5.43 -2.45 -2.74
N ASN A 52 5.50 -1.22 -3.20
CA ASN A 52 5.85 -0.07 -2.35
C ASN A 52 4.80 0.17 -1.27
N LYS A 53 3.52 -0.04 -1.58
CA LYS A 53 2.43 0.11 -0.63
C LYS A 53 2.63 -0.75 0.61
N LYS A 54 3.08 -1.97 0.44
CA LYS A 54 3.36 -2.88 1.57
C LYS A 54 4.45 -2.30 2.48
N ARG A 55 5.50 -1.74 1.90
CA ARG A 55 6.60 -1.11 2.65
C ARG A 55 6.15 0.16 3.35
N GLU A 56 5.37 0.99 2.68
CA GLU A 56 4.87 2.25 3.21
C GLU A 56 3.93 2.01 4.39
N ILE A 57 3.01 1.06 4.26
CA ILE A 57 2.09 0.70 5.34
C ILE A 57 2.85 0.14 6.53
N ARG A 58 3.83 -0.72 6.31
CA ARG A 58 4.67 -1.25 7.39
C ARG A 58 5.43 -0.13 8.10
N SER A 59 5.96 0.81 7.35
CA SER A 59 6.63 1.99 7.89
C SER A 59 5.69 2.81 8.77
N LEU A 60 4.45 2.98 8.34
CA LEU A 60 3.41 3.67 9.11
C LEU A 60 3.10 2.93 10.41
N TRP A 61 2.97 1.61 10.35
CA TRP A 61 2.75 0.80 11.56
C TRP A 61 3.89 0.96 12.56
N ILE A 62 5.12 0.91 12.08
CA ILE A 62 6.32 1.10 12.91
C ILE A 62 6.31 2.48 13.56
N THR A 63 5.96 3.52 12.81
CA THR A 63 5.86 4.89 13.32
C THR A 63 4.83 5.01 14.44
N ARG A 64 3.67 4.40 14.27
CA ARG A 64 2.61 4.39 15.29
C ARG A 64 3.03 3.65 16.55
N ILE A 65 3.63 2.48 16.39
CA ILE A 65 4.14 1.67 17.51
C ILE A 65 5.22 2.44 18.26
N ASN A 66 6.13 3.08 17.53
CA ASN A 66 7.20 3.88 18.13
C ASN A 66 6.64 5.06 18.93
N ALA A 67 5.64 5.75 18.40
CA ALA A 67 5.00 6.86 19.11
C ALA A 67 4.36 6.39 20.42
N ALA A 68 3.66 5.26 20.40
CA ALA A 68 3.06 4.68 21.60
C ALA A 68 4.10 4.23 22.60
N ALA A 69 5.17 3.60 22.14
CA ALA A 69 6.26 3.16 23.00
C ALA A 69 6.94 4.34 23.70
N ARG A 70 7.14 5.44 23.00
CA ARG A 70 7.74 6.65 23.55
C ARG A 70 6.87 7.33 24.60
N ILE A 71 5.55 7.30 24.42
CA ILE A 71 4.60 7.79 25.43
C ILE A 71 4.78 7.04 26.74
N ASN A 72 5.13 5.76 26.67
CA ASN A 72 5.38 4.90 27.84
C ASN A 72 6.86 4.88 28.28
N GLY A 73 7.68 5.75 27.72
CA GLY A 73 9.09 5.90 28.09
C GLY A 73 10.03 4.89 27.46
N LEU A 74 9.60 4.17 26.42
CA LEU A 74 10.41 3.17 25.73
C LEU A 74 10.71 3.61 24.31
N SER A 75 11.84 3.12 23.76
CA SER A 75 12.10 3.22 22.32
C SER A 75 11.45 2.03 21.59
N TYR A 76 11.26 2.16 20.29
CA TYR A 76 10.71 1.09 19.47
C TYR A 76 11.53 -0.21 19.58
N SER A 77 12.85 -0.09 19.49
CA SER A 77 13.75 -1.23 19.56
C SER A 77 13.64 -1.99 20.88
N VAL A 78 13.63 -1.26 21.98
CA VAL A 78 13.50 -1.83 23.32
C VAL A 78 12.15 -2.50 23.50
N PHE A 79 11.07 -1.86 23.04
CA PHE A 79 9.73 -2.40 23.11
C PHE A 79 9.58 -3.70 22.30
N MET A 80 10.07 -3.73 21.06
CA MET A 80 10.00 -4.90 20.21
C MET A 80 10.84 -6.06 20.75
N ASN A 81 12.00 -5.76 21.32
CA ASN A 81 12.82 -6.76 21.97
C ASN A 81 12.14 -7.34 23.21
N GLY A 82 11.49 -6.50 23.99
CA GLY A 82 10.72 -6.93 25.15
C GLY A 82 9.57 -7.86 24.79
N LEU A 83 8.82 -7.53 23.73
CA LEU A 83 7.76 -8.41 23.22
C LEU A 83 8.29 -9.76 22.77
N LYS A 84 9.42 -9.76 22.10
CA LYS A 84 10.06 -10.98 21.62
C LYS A 84 10.51 -11.86 22.76
N LYS A 85 11.11 -11.29 23.80
CA LYS A 85 11.53 -12.01 25.02
C LYS A 85 10.34 -12.57 25.78
N ALA A 86 9.22 -11.85 25.79
CA ALA A 86 7.99 -12.28 26.46
C ALA A 86 7.22 -13.34 25.68
N GLY A 87 7.63 -13.65 24.44
CA GLY A 87 6.96 -14.64 23.60
C GLY A 87 5.67 -14.15 22.97
N VAL A 88 5.46 -12.85 22.91
CA VAL A 88 4.26 -12.26 22.29
C VAL A 88 4.41 -12.27 20.77
N GLU A 89 3.53 -12.99 20.10
CA GLU A 89 3.56 -13.16 18.65
C GLU A 89 2.51 -12.29 17.96
N LEU A 90 2.59 -10.97 18.17
CA LEU A 90 1.75 -10.01 17.47
C LEU A 90 2.55 -9.35 16.35
N ASN A 91 1.93 -9.25 15.18
CA ASN A 91 2.56 -8.54 14.08
C ASN A 91 2.38 -7.02 14.24
N ARG A 92 3.11 -6.26 13.43
CA ARG A 92 3.13 -4.80 13.53
C ARG A 92 1.78 -4.17 13.22
N LYS A 93 1.01 -4.77 12.33
CA LYS A 93 -0.35 -4.31 12.02
C LYS A 93 -1.25 -4.38 13.25
N MET A 94 -1.25 -5.52 13.94
CA MET A 94 -2.04 -5.72 15.15
C MET A 94 -1.64 -4.76 16.26
N LEU A 95 -0.33 -4.57 16.45
CA LEU A 95 0.18 -3.65 17.46
C LEU A 95 -0.23 -2.20 17.15
N SER A 96 -0.17 -1.78 15.90
CA SER A 96 -0.56 -0.42 15.51
C SER A 96 -2.07 -0.19 15.68
N GLU A 97 -2.88 -1.20 15.43
CA GLU A 97 -4.33 -1.11 15.63
C GLU A 97 -4.68 -0.99 17.10
N THR A 98 -4.02 -1.72 17.97
CA THR A 98 -4.27 -1.65 19.42
C THR A 98 -3.92 -0.29 20.00
N VAL A 99 -2.93 0.39 19.44
CA VAL A 99 -2.56 1.75 19.81
C VAL A 99 -3.67 2.74 19.49
N SER A 100 -4.40 2.52 18.41
CA SER A 100 -5.47 3.41 17.93
C SER A 100 -6.76 3.31 18.74
N TYR A 101 -6.94 2.26 19.54
CA TYR A 101 -8.16 2.02 20.29
C TYR A 101 -8.08 2.49 21.73
N THR A 102 -9.26 2.70 22.34
CA THR A 102 -9.42 3.14 23.74
C THR A 102 -8.94 2.10 24.75
N HIS A 103 -8.53 0.91 24.32
CA HIS A 103 -7.94 -0.12 25.15
C HIS A 103 -6.46 0.10 25.46
N LEU A 104 -5.97 1.27 25.19
CA LEU A 104 -4.59 1.67 25.41
C LEU A 104 -4.12 1.39 26.84
N ARG A 105 -4.99 1.57 27.83
CA ARG A 105 -4.65 1.33 29.24
C ARG A 105 -4.30 -0.12 29.54
N ALA A 106 -5.02 -1.08 28.97
CA ALA A 106 -4.72 -2.49 29.13
C ALA A 106 -3.38 -2.85 28.47
N HIS A 107 -3.10 -2.25 27.33
CA HIS A 107 -1.83 -2.43 26.63
C HIS A 107 -0.68 -1.72 27.30
N GLU A 108 -0.90 -0.57 27.91
CA GLU A 108 0.11 0.11 28.74
C GLU A 108 0.57 -0.80 29.88
N THR A 109 -0.36 -1.45 30.56
CA THR A 109 -0.03 -2.41 31.62
C THR A 109 0.80 -3.57 31.10
N VAL A 110 0.44 -4.11 29.93
CA VAL A 110 1.20 -5.18 29.28
C VAL A 110 2.58 -4.70 28.87
N LEU A 111 2.70 -3.52 28.29
CA LEU A 111 3.97 -2.92 27.89
C LEU A 111 4.91 -2.72 29.06
N ILE A 112 4.39 -2.22 30.17
CA ILE A 112 5.17 -2.03 31.41
C ILE A 112 5.64 -3.37 31.95
N SER A 113 4.80 -4.42 31.88
CA SER A 113 5.17 -5.76 32.32
C SER A 113 6.33 -6.36 31.53
N TYR A 114 6.40 -6.04 30.22
CA TYR A 114 7.39 -6.60 29.33
C TYR A 114 8.65 -5.74 29.20
N ALA A 115 8.59 -4.54 29.69
CA ALA A 115 9.75 -3.67 29.74
C ALA A 115 10.65 -4.02 30.93
#